data_ff3b5acfc9b38f9f19482c65e3df7874
#
_entry.id   ff3b5acfc9b38f9f19482c65e3df7874
#
_cell.length_a   1.000
_cell.length_b   1.000
_cell.length_c   1.000
_cell.angle_alpha   90.00
_cell.angle_beta   90.00
_cell.angle_gamma   90.00
#
_symmetry.space_group_name_H-M   'P 1'
#
loop_
_entity.id
_entity.type
_entity.pdbx_description
1 polymer ?
#
loop_
_entity_poly.entity_id
_entity_poly.type
_entity_poly.pdbx_seq_one_letter_code
_entity_poly.pdbx_strand_id
1 'polypeptide(L)'
;MIIYNKYISKEKIYNMDNRIIKLSSNLLNHSVKLQKDEKILIEMLGIDCLDLATELIKQAKEIGAIPLFNIIDYKVLKELLLNCKEEQIKEYAKFDLEKMKEVDAYIGIRSANPKELDGIPKENMEIYNKYYQVPVHFEERVKNTKWCILRYPTEWIAKKAKMSLEDFNDFFYNVCTIDYDKMEKAMEPLKQLLTNTKNVHIIGPGTDLIFSVEGIPAEKYFGTYNIPDGEVASCPTKYSANGYITYNTETVYNGVTFNNIYFELKDGKIIKAEAGDKTKELNEILDIDEGARYIGEFAFGLNPYVKNTMGDTLFDEKVTGSFHFTPGTALEESDNGNRSNIHWDIVCIQTPEYGGGEIYFDDVLIRKDGRFILKELEPLNPENLM
;
A
#
# COMPACT_ATOMS: atom_id res chain seq x y z
N MET A 1 14.15 34.55 40.81
CA MET A 1 13.31 33.37 41.10
C MET A 1 11.81 33.71 40.88
N ILE A 2 11.44 34.37 39.77
CA ILE A 2 10.03 34.75 39.46
C ILE A 2 9.68 34.54 37.95
N ILE A 3 10.39 33.75 37.20
CA ILE A 3 10.09 33.50 35.76
C ILE A 3 9.68 32.07 35.47
N TYR A 4 9.71 31.16 36.46
CA TYR A 4 9.40 29.71 36.20
C TYR A 4 7.93 29.28 36.45
N ASN A 5 7.05 30.19 36.92
CA ASN A 5 5.68 29.86 37.33
C ASN A 5 4.58 30.26 36.32
N LYS A 6 4.90 30.56 35.06
CA LYS A 6 3.88 30.98 34.09
C LYS A 6 3.54 29.93 33.01
N TYR A 7 4.13 28.73 33.08
CA TYR A 7 3.90 27.64 32.13
C TYR A 7 3.22 26.39 32.72
N ILE A 8 2.81 26.43 34.00
CA ILE A 8 1.91 25.42 34.55
C ILE A 8 0.49 26.02 34.56
N SER A 9 -0.05 26.28 33.39
CA SER A 9 -1.48 26.53 33.21
C SER A 9 -2.14 25.28 32.69
N LYS A 10 -2.88 24.61 33.62
CA LYS A 10 -3.93 23.64 33.35
C LYS A 10 -3.51 22.60 32.29
N GLU A 11 -3.12 21.42 32.73
CA GLU A 11 -3.30 20.21 31.94
C GLU A 11 -4.74 20.26 31.39
N LYS A 12 -4.90 20.70 30.15
CA LYS A 12 -5.96 20.19 29.33
C LYS A 12 -5.68 18.68 29.34
N ILE A 13 -6.47 17.92 30.07
CA ILE A 13 -6.62 16.51 29.79
C ILE A 13 -7.06 16.48 28.34
N TYR A 14 -6.09 16.34 27.42
CA TYR A 14 -6.37 16.02 26.03
C TYR A 14 -7.00 14.64 26.10
N ASN A 15 -8.33 14.58 26.03
CA ASN A 15 -9.01 13.32 25.81
C ASN A 15 -8.56 12.87 24.42
N MET A 16 -7.50 12.05 24.37
CA MET A 16 -6.99 11.49 23.13
C MET A 16 -8.12 10.69 22.48
N ASP A 17 -8.28 10.82 21.19
CA ASP A 17 -9.27 10.06 20.46
C ASP A 17 -9.01 8.56 20.64
N ASN A 18 -9.99 7.83 21.14
CA ASN A 18 -9.89 6.39 21.37
C ASN A 18 -9.50 5.61 20.12
N ARG A 19 -9.76 6.16 18.94
CA ARG A 19 -9.37 5.57 17.64
C ARG A 19 -7.85 5.59 17.46
N ILE A 20 -7.16 6.65 17.94
CA ILE A 20 -5.70 6.73 17.94
C ILE A 20 -5.11 5.66 18.84
N ILE A 21 -5.71 5.47 20.04
CA ILE A 21 -5.28 4.42 20.99
C ILE A 21 -5.41 3.03 20.36
N LYS A 22 -6.54 2.76 19.69
CA LYS A 22 -6.77 1.48 19.00
C LYS A 22 -5.81 1.27 17.84
N LEU A 23 -5.60 2.30 17.00
CA LEU A 23 -4.66 2.24 15.88
C LEU A 23 -3.23 1.99 16.37
N SER A 24 -2.78 2.71 17.41
CA SER A 24 -1.46 2.49 18.02
C SER A 24 -1.30 1.06 18.52
N SER A 25 -2.33 0.52 19.18
CA SER A 25 -2.33 -0.88 19.64
C SER A 25 -2.22 -1.87 18.48
N ASN A 26 -2.97 -1.66 17.38
CA ASN A 26 -2.89 -2.51 16.19
C ASN A 26 -1.48 -2.46 15.57
N LEU A 27 -0.92 -1.26 15.39
CA LEU A 27 0.42 -1.08 14.82
C LEU A 27 1.50 -1.79 15.64
N LEU A 28 1.45 -1.67 16.98
CA LEU A 28 2.46 -2.26 17.86
C LEU A 28 2.30 -3.76 18.05
N ASN A 29 1.06 -4.23 18.30
CA ASN A 29 0.82 -5.62 18.70
C ASN A 29 0.56 -6.55 17.51
N HIS A 30 -0.11 -6.04 16.44
CA HIS A 30 -0.42 -6.83 15.26
C HIS A 30 0.62 -6.61 14.15
N SER A 31 0.80 -5.35 13.68
CA SER A 31 1.62 -5.08 12.51
C SER A 31 3.09 -5.43 12.72
N VAL A 32 3.73 -4.86 13.74
CA VAL A 32 5.15 -5.12 14.01
C VAL A 32 5.40 -6.12 15.15
N LYS A 33 4.36 -6.60 15.82
CA LYS A 33 4.44 -7.61 16.92
C LYS A 33 5.58 -7.29 17.89
N LEU A 34 5.60 -6.02 18.37
CA LEU A 34 6.64 -5.44 19.20
C LEU A 34 6.77 -6.21 20.53
N GLN A 35 8.00 -6.57 20.91
CA GLN A 35 8.27 -7.29 22.13
C GLN A 35 9.00 -6.40 23.15
N LYS A 36 8.99 -6.83 24.39
CA LYS A 36 9.81 -6.23 25.46
C LYS A 36 11.28 -6.23 25.07
N ASP A 37 11.98 -5.17 25.45
CA ASP A 37 13.40 -4.91 25.20
C ASP A 37 13.78 -4.69 23.69
N GLU A 38 12.83 -4.82 22.76
CA GLU A 38 13.05 -4.45 21.35
C GLU A 38 13.12 -2.92 21.17
N LYS A 39 13.92 -2.49 20.21
CA LYS A 39 14.00 -1.10 19.77
C LYS A 39 13.04 -0.86 18.61
N ILE A 40 12.23 0.21 18.68
CA ILE A 40 11.36 0.60 17.59
C ILE A 40 11.62 2.03 17.13
N LEU A 41 11.78 2.24 15.83
CA LEU A 41 11.84 3.56 15.22
C LEU A 41 10.45 4.00 14.72
N ILE A 42 9.94 5.11 15.28
CA ILE A 42 8.72 5.76 14.84
C ILE A 42 9.13 6.99 14.02
N GLU A 43 8.94 6.92 12.70
CA GLU A 43 9.35 7.97 11.78
C GLU A 43 8.14 8.72 11.24
N MET A 44 8.14 10.02 11.48
CA MET A 44 7.09 10.93 11.02
C MET A 44 7.57 11.71 9.80
N LEU A 45 6.87 11.54 8.67
CA LEU A 45 7.03 12.39 7.49
C LEU A 45 5.93 13.45 7.56
N GLY A 46 6.28 14.62 8.09
CA GLY A 46 5.36 15.70 8.47
C GLY A 46 5.00 15.66 9.97
N ILE A 47 4.33 16.72 10.42
CA ILE A 47 4.02 16.93 11.85
C ILE A 47 2.54 16.75 12.21
N ASP A 48 1.65 16.55 11.24
CA ASP A 48 0.21 16.41 11.50
C ASP A 48 -0.14 15.14 12.27
N CYS A 49 0.79 14.18 12.35
CA CYS A 49 0.62 12.88 13.00
C CYS A 49 1.21 12.80 14.42
N LEU A 50 1.51 13.94 15.06
CA LEU A 50 2.15 13.98 16.39
C LEU A 50 1.35 13.23 17.47
N ASP A 51 0.02 13.30 17.44
CA ASP A 51 -0.84 12.62 18.42
C ASP A 51 -0.68 11.08 18.32
N LEU A 52 -0.68 10.53 17.09
CA LEU A 52 -0.44 9.11 16.86
C LEU A 52 0.97 8.70 17.30
N ALA A 53 1.99 9.46 16.92
CA ALA A 53 3.37 9.17 17.29
C ALA A 53 3.59 9.21 18.82
N THR A 54 2.96 10.17 19.49
CA THR A 54 3.01 10.29 20.96
C THR A 54 2.38 9.08 21.63
N GLU A 55 1.22 8.62 21.15
CA GLU A 55 0.55 7.43 21.72
C GLU A 55 1.34 6.15 21.42
N LEU A 56 1.94 6.01 20.23
CA LEU A 56 2.83 4.90 19.89
C LEU A 56 4.03 4.82 20.86
N ILE A 57 4.69 5.95 21.13
CA ILE A 57 5.81 6.01 22.09
C ILE A 57 5.35 5.58 23.49
N LYS A 58 4.17 6.06 23.93
CA LYS A 58 3.62 5.71 25.23
C LYS A 58 3.37 4.21 25.33
N GLN A 59 2.62 3.62 24.40
CA GLN A 59 2.30 2.19 24.40
C GLN A 59 3.54 1.31 24.20
N ALA A 60 4.52 1.70 23.37
CA ALA A 60 5.78 0.98 23.24
C ALA A 60 6.55 0.91 24.57
N LYS A 61 6.56 1.99 25.35
CA LYS A 61 7.11 1.99 26.72
C LYS A 61 6.33 1.10 27.68
N GLU A 62 5.00 1.05 27.56
CA GLU A 62 4.15 0.16 28.36
C GLU A 62 4.40 -1.32 28.06
N ILE A 63 4.73 -1.67 26.81
CA ILE A 63 5.23 -3.01 26.40
C ILE A 63 6.60 -3.31 27.01
N GLY A 64 7.36 -2.28 27.38
CA GLY A 64 8.75 -2.41 27.86
C GLY A 64 9.77 -2.36 26.72
N ALA A 65 9.39 -1.90 25.53
CA ALA A 65 10.25 -1.65 24.40
C ALA A 65 10.96 -0.30 24.49
N ILE A 66 11.92 -0.07 23.60
CA ILE A 66 12.76 1.14 23.55
C ILE A 66 12.36 1.95 22.32
N PRO A 67 11.47 2.96 22.45
CA PRO A 67 11.07 3.78 21.31
C PRO A 67 12.14 4.83 20.97
N LEU A 68 12.44 4.94 19.68
CA LEU A 68 13.19 5.99 19.04
C LEU A 68 12.27 6.73 18.08
N PHE A 69 12.54 7.98 17.74
CA PHE A 69 11.75 8.70 16.75
C PHE A 69 12.59 9.59 15.84
N ASN A 70 12.07 9.82 14.64
CA ASN A 70 12.52 10.82 13.67
C ASN A 70 11.35 11.69 13.24
N ILE A 71 11.62 12.96 12.94
CA ILE A 71 10.68 13.87 12.28
C ILE A 71 11.36 14.40 11.02
N ILE A 72 10.74 14.14 9.88
CA ILE A 72 11.20 14.61 8.57
C ILE A 72 10.16 15.60 8.03
N ASP A 73 10.50 16.89 8.08
CA ASP A 73 9.72 17.93 7.43
C ASP A 73 10.16 18.08 5.98
N TYR A 74 9.20 18.03 5.03
CA TYR A 74 9.53 18.06 3.60
C TYR A 74 10.09 19.38 3.11
N LYS A 75 9.82 20.50 3.80
CA LYS A 75 10.44 21.79 3.47
C LYS A 75 11.92 21.80 3.85
N VAL A 76 12.25 21.20 5.00
CA VAL A 76 13.64 21.03 5.45
C VAL A 76 14.37 20.04 4.56
N LEU A 77 13.73 18.90 4.25
CA LEU A 77 14.30 17.91 3.35
C LEU A 77 14.53 18.48 1.95
N LYS A 78 13.60 19.28 1.44
CA LYS A 78 13.75 19.97 0.14
C LYS A 78 14.99 20.84 0.11
N GLU A 79 15.23 21.63 1.14
CA GLU A 79 16.41 22.50 1.21
C GLU A 79 17.71 21.67 1.24
N LEU A 80 17.72 20.55 1.95
CA LEU A 80 18.84 19.61 1.94
C LEU A 80 19.11 19.05 0.53
N LEU A 81 18.05 18.78 -0.24
CA LEU A 81 18.15 18.14 -1.56
C LEU A 81 18.42 19.15 -2.69
N LEU A 82 18.04 20.41 -2.52
CA LEU A 82 18.37 21.45 -3.50
C LEU A 82 19.89 21.60 -3.59
N ASN A 83 20.43 21.46 -4.80
CA ASN A 83 21.86 21.53 -5.09
C ASN A 83 22.75 20.59 -4.28
N CYS A 84 22.20 19.48 -3.75
CA CYS A 84 22.97 18.48 -3.02
C CYS A 84 24.01 17.79 -3.91
N LYS A 85 25.11 17.35 -3.28
CA LYS A 85 26.12 16.52 -3.89
C LYS A 85 26.01 15.09 -3.36
N GLU A 86 26.46 14.13 -4.15
CA GLU A 86 26.45 12.71 -3.80
C GLU A 86 27.09 12.43 -2.44
N GLU A 87 28.26 13.01 -2.17
CA GLU A 87 29.00 12.82 -0.92
C GLU A 87 28.21 13.33 0.30
N GLN A 88 27.45 14.43 0.15
CA GLN A 88 26.65 14.98 1.24
C GLN A 88 25.50 14.02 1.61
N ILE A 89 24.82 13.46 0.60
CA ILE A 89 23.73 12.51 0.85
C ILE A 89 24.26 11.20 1.40
N LYS A 90 25.41 10.71 0.94
CA LYS A 90 26.08 9.53 1.52
C LYS A 90 26.42 9.72 3.00
N GLU A 91 26.98 10.87 3.36
CA GLU A 91 27.28 11.16 4.77
C GLU A 91 26.01 11.30 5.62
N TYR A 92 24.97 11.97 5.09
CA TYR A 92 23.67 12.07 5.76
C TYR A 92 23.06 10.68 6.00
N ALA A 93 23.08 9.81 4.99
CA ALA A 93 22.51 8.47 5.05
C ALA A 93 23.18 7.55 6.10
N LYS A 94 24.49 7.73 6.38
CA LYS A 94 25.22 6.89 7.35
C LYS A 94 24.57 6.87 8.73
N PHE A 95 24.13 8.03 9.22
CA PHE A 95 23.55 8.13 10.56
C PHE A 95 22.19 7.43 10.65
N ASP A 96 21.36 7.59 9.62
CA ASP A 96 20.05 6.94 9.60
C ASP A 96 20.17 5.43 9.29
N LEU A 97 21.15 5.02 8.47
CA LEU A 97 21.44 3.62 8.22
C LEU A 97 21.91 2.90 9.49
N GLU A 98 22.85 3.49 10.24
CA GLU A 98 23.29 2.90 11.52
C GLU A 98 22.15 2.83 12.54
N LYS A 99 21.30 3.85 12.60
CA LYS A 99 20.08 3.80 13.42
C LYS A 99 19.12 2.70 12.95
N MET A 100 18.93 2.54 11.65
CA MET A 100 18.04 1.51 11.08
C MET A 100 18.53 0.10 11.38
N LYS A 101 19.85 -0.15 11.35
CA LYS A 101 20.46 -1.43 11.72
C LYS A 101 20.30 -1.79 13.20
N GLU A 102 20.12 -0.78 14.05
CA GLU A 102 20.00 -0.97 15.49
C GLU A 102 18.57 -1.23 15.95
N VAL A 103 17.56 -1.09 15.08
CA VAL A 103 16.15 -1.24 15.47
C VAL A 103 15.56 -2.57 14.97
N ASP A 104 14.73 -3.18 15.83
CA ASP A 104 14.03 -4.42 15.53
C ASP A 104 12.72 -4.17 14.78
N ALA A 105 12.13 -2.99 14.99
CA ALA A 105 10.86 -2.61 14.40
C ALA A 105 10.85 -1.15 13.90
N TYR A 106 10.00 -0.88 12.89
CA TYR A 106 9.83 0.43 12.28
C TYR A 106 8.35 0.72 12.01
N ILE A 107 7.92 1.94 12.35
CA ILE A 107 6.61 2.48 11.93
C ILE A 107 6.83 3.82 11.23
N GLY A 108 6.45 3.89 9.95
CA GLY A 108 6.52 5.10 9.13
C GLY A 108 5.16 5.76 8.98
N ILE A 109 4.98 6.97 9.54
CA ILE A 109 3.73 7.72 9.47
C ILE A 109 3.87 8.85 8.45
N ARG A 110 3.13 8.77 7.34
CA ARG A 110 3.21 9.71 6.22
C ARG A 110 2.08 10.72 6.27
N SER A 111 2.34 11.90 6.80
CA SER A 111 1.40 13.04 6.84
C SER A 111 1.79 14.19 5.91
N ALA A 112 3.06 14.32 5.53
CA ALA A 112 3.53 15.39 4.65
C ALA A 112 2.90 15.32 3.24
N ASN A 113 2.65 16.47 2.65
CA ASN A 113 2.20 16.57 1.26
C ASN A 113 3.39 16.39 0.31
N PRO A 114 3.40 15.36 -0.57
CA PRO A 114 4.51 15.14 -1.51
C PRO A 114 4.81 16.33 -2.43
N LYS A 115 3.81 17.19 -2.71
CA LYS A 115 4.01 18.41 -3.51
C LYS A 115 4.96 19.43 -2.87
N GLU A 116 5.24 19.31 -1.59
CA GLU A 116 6.26 20.16 -0.94
C GLU A 116 7.67 19.90 -1.47
N LEU A 117 7.90 18.73 -2.08
CA LEU A 117 9.15 18.39 -2.75
C LEU A 117 9.21 18.82 -4.22
N ASP A 118 8.11 19.36 -4.78
CA ASP A 118 8.08 19.83 -6.17
C ASP A 118 9.17 20.89 -6.40
N GLY A 119 9.81 20.81 -7.57
CA GLY A 119 10.89 21.72 -7.96
C GLY A 119 12.29 21.29 -7.54
N ILE A 120 12.45 20.13 -6.88
CA ILE A 120 13.76 19.50 -6.74
C ILE A 120 14.18 18.94 -8.11
N PRO A 121 15.42 19.22 -8.60
CA PRO A 121 15.90 18.67 -9.83
C PRO A 121 15.89 17.14 -9.83
N LYS A 122 15.53 16.53 -10.95
CA LYS A 122 15.44 15.06 -11.09
C LYS A 122 16.74 14.37 -10.68
N GLU A 123 17.88 14.91 -11.10
CA GLU A 123 19.21 14.41 -10.73
C GLU A 123 19.43 14.35 -9.20
N ASN A 124 18.99 15.38 -8.47
CA ASN A 124 19.08 15.42 -7.00
C ASN A 124 18.18 14.39 -6.33
N MET A 125 16.98 14.16 -6.88
CA MET A 125 16.12 13.07 -6.42
C MET A 125 16.71 11.69 -6.70
N GLU A 126 17.36 11.50 -7.84
CA GLU A 126 18.07 10.24 -8.16
C GLU A 126 19.25 9.99 -7.20
N ILE A 127 20.01 11.04 -6.84
CA ILE A 127 21.07 10.96 -5.81
C ILE A 127 20.48 10.55 -4.46
N TYR A 128 19.39 11.20 -4.04
CA TYR A 128 18.71 10.87 -2.78
C TYR A 128 18.17 9.43 -2.78
N ASN A 129 17.50 9.02 -3.84
CA ASN A 129 16.99 7.65 -3.97
C ASN A 129 18.12 6.63 -3.90
N LYS A 130 19.19 6.82 -4.66
CA LYS A 130 20.32 5.88 -4.75
C LYS A 130 21.11 5.76 -3.45
N TYR A 131 21.37 6.86 -2.76
CA TYR A 131 22.30 6.89 -1.64
C TYR A 131 21.65 7.02 -0.27
N TYR A 132 20.33 7.27 -0.21
CA TYR A 132 19.57 7.29 1.03
C TYR A 132 18.42 6.27 1.01
N GLN A 133 17.46 6.39 0.08
CA GLN A 133 16.26 5.54 0.11
C GLN A 133 16.61 4.05 -0.08
N VAL A 134 17.47 3.73 -1.04
CA VAL A 134 17.86 2.34 -1.30
C VAL A 134 18.56 1.75 -0.09
N PRO A 135 19.72 2.25 0.41
CA PRO A 135 20.44 1.60 1.50
C PRO A 135 19.70 1.62 2.85
N VAL A 136 18.98 2.72 3.18
CA VAL A 136 18.33 2.85 4.50
C VAL A 136 17.00 2.12 4.54
N HIS A 137 16.16 2.29 3.49
CA HIS A 137 14.81 1.76 3.52
C HIS A 137 14.65 0.45 2.76
N PHE A 138 15.10 0.36 1.49
CA PHE A 138 14.85 -0.85 0.71
C PHE A 138 15.79 -2.01 1.08
N GLU A 139 17.04 -1.75 1.38
CA GLU A 139 17.99 -2.80 1.74
C GLU A 139 17.99 -3.11 3.24
N GLU A 140 17.96 -2.12 4.12
CA GLU A 140 18.01 -2.36 5.56
C GLU A 140 16.62 -2.52 6.16
N ARG A 141 15.75 -1.49 6.12
CA ARG A 141 14.44 -1.54 6.76
C ARG A 141 13.58 -2.71 6.25
N VAL A 142 13.42 -2.83 4.92
CA VAL A 142 12.51 -3.83 4.33
C VAL A 142 12.97 -5.25 4.63
N LYS A 143 14.29 -5.50 4.59
CA LYS A 143 14.84 -6.87 4.72
C LYS A 143 15.11 -7.29 6.16
N ASN A 144 15.42 -6.34 7.05
CA ASN A 144 16.00 -6.64 8.36
C ASN A 144 15.17 -6.15 9.54
N THR A 145 14.05 -5.44 9.33
CA THR A 145 13.16 -4.99 10.42
C THR A 145 11.75 -5.51 10.25
N LYS A 146 11.00 -5.56 11.32
CA LYS A 146 9.53 -5.68 11.28
C LYS A 146 8.98 -4.28 11.02
N TRP A 147 8.35 -4.02 9.88
CA TRP A 147 7.98 -2.67 9.52
C TRP A 147 6.52 -2.52 9.13
N CYS A 148 5.98 -1.35 9.40
CA CYS A 148 4.66 -0.95 8.90
C CYS A 148 4.66 0.53 8.49
N ILE A 149 3.97 0.82 7.38
CA ILE A 149 3.82 2.18 6.87
C ILE A 149 2.33 2.50 6.76
N LEU A 150 1.97 3.74 7.12
CA LEU A 150 0.62 4.24 6.96
C LEU A 150 0.60 5.69 6.45
N ARG A 151 -0.48 6.02 5.72
CA ARG A 151 -0.89 7.40 5.43
C ARG A 151 -1.66 7.94 6.63
N TYR A 152 -1.35 9.15 7.07
CA TYR A 152 -2.12 9.82 8.12
C TYR A 152 -3.08 10.84 7.52
N PRO A 153 -4.32 10.98 8.03
CA PRO A 153 -5.29 11.90 7.47
C PRO A 153 -4.84 13.36 7.62
N THR A 154 -4.87 14.06 6.50
CA THR A 154 -4.55 15.48 6.39
C THR A 154 -5.46 16.13 5.36
N GLU A 155 -5.54 17.46 5.38
CA GLU A 155 -6.34 18.23 4.42
C GLU A 155 -6.01 17.90 2.96
N TRP A 156 -4.74 17.65 2.64
CA TRP A 156 -4.34 17.38 1.27
C TRP A 156 -4.83 16.01 0.77
N ILE A 157 -4.78 14.96 1.60
CA ILE A 157 -5.24 13.63 1.21
C ILE A 157 -6.77 13.55 1.22
N ALA A 158 -7.43 14.19 2.19
CA ALA A 158 -8.89 14.31 2.20
C ALA A 158 -9.40 15.00 0.92
N LYS A 159 -8.75 16.09 0.51
CA LYS A 159 -9.08 16.76 -0.75
C LYS A 159 -8.84 15.88 -1.99
N LYS A 160 -7.76 15.08 -1.99
CA LYS A 160 -7.48 14.12 -3.06
C LYS A 160 -8.58 13.05 -3.13
N ALA A 161 -9.04 12.57 -1.98
CA ALA A 161 -10.15 11.63 -1.85
C ALA A 161 -11.53 12.27 -2.11
N LYS A 162 -11.60 13.57 -2.41
CA LYS A 162 -12.85 14.33 -2.61
C LYS A 162 -13.77 14.30 -1.37
N MET A 163 -13.18 14.28 -0.17
CA MET A 163 -13.86 14.24 1.13
C MET A 163 -13.54 15.49 1.97
N SER A 164 -14.38 15.79 2.98
CA SER A 164 -13.98 16.67 4.07
C SER A 164 -12.91 15.98 4.93
N LEU A 165 -12.10 16.74 5.70
CA LEU A 165 -11.13 16.14 6.62
C LEU A 165 -11.83 15.29 7.69
N GLU A 166 -13.02 15.70 8.16
CA GLU A 166 -13.82 14.98 9.15
C GLU A 166 -14.26 13.61 8.59
N ASP A 167 -14.89 13.60 7.41
CA ASP A 167 -15.33 12.36 6.74
C ASP A 167 -14.13 11.44 6.43
N PHE A 168 -13.00 12.03 6.00
CA PHE A 168 -11.79 11.26 5.73
C PHE A 168 -11.18 10.67 7.00
N ASN A 169 -11.21 11.38 8.14
CA ASN A 169 -10.79 10.84 9.43
C ASN A 169 -11.65 9.63 9.82
N ASP A 170 -12.97 9.75 9.70
CA ASP A 170 -13.88 8.64 10.04
C ASP A 170 -13.64 7.44 9.13
N PHE A 171 -13.50 7.66 7.83
CA PHE A 171 -13.10 6.63 6.87
C PHE A 171 -11.76 5.99 7.26
N PHE A 172 -10.71 6.80 7.47
CA PHE A 172 -9.36 6.34 7.80
C PHE A 172 -9.33 5.41 9.01
N TYR A 173 -9.95 5.84 10.11
CA TYR A 173 -9.96 4.99 11.30
C TYR A 173 -10.77 3.70 11.09
N ASN A 174 -11.86 3.74 10.35
CA ASN A 174 -12.62 2.54 10.02
C ASN A 174 -11.77 1.53 9.23
N VAL A 175 -11.07 1.98 8.18
CA VAL A 175 -10.25 1.09 7.34
C VAL A 175 -8.97 0.62 8.02
N CYS A 176 -8.41 1.42 8.96
CA CYS A 176 -7.12 1.13 9.61
C CYS A 176 -7.25 0.39 10.94
N THR A 177 -8.46 0.33 11.54
CA THR A 177 -8.66 -0.31 12.85
C THR A 177 -9.58 -1.52 12.81
N ILE A 178 -9.70 -2.16 11.64
CA ILE A 178 -10.40 -3.44 11.51
C ILE A 178 -9.71 -4.53 12.35
N ASP A 179 -10.40 -5.63 12.57
CA ASP A 179 -9.81 -6.81 13.21
C ASP A 179 -8.97 -7.60 12.20
N TYR A 180 -7.68 -7.26 12.14
CA TYR A 180 -6.73 -7.89 11.21
C TYR A 180 -6.47 -9.36 11.55
N ASP A 181 -6.60 -9.80 12.80
CA ASP A 181 -6.48 -11.21 13.19
C ASP A 181 -7.67 -12.03 12.65
N LYS A 182 -8.88 -11.43 12.65
CA LYS A 182 -10.07 -12.00 12.02
C LYS A 182 -9.90 -12.08 10.50
N MET A 183 -9.40 -11.00 9.88
CA MET A 183 -9.15 -10.92 8.45
C MET A 183 -8.11 -11.96 8.02
N GLU A 184 -6.99 -12.09 8.72
CA GLU A 184 -5.95 -13.08 8.44
C GLU A 184 -6.51 -14.50 8.37
N LYS A 185 -7.35 -14.85 9.34
CA LYS A 185 -8.01 -16.17 9.38
C LYS A 185 -8.98 -16.38 8.23
N ALA A 186 -9.74 -15.34 7.88
CA ALA A 186 -10.68 -15.38 6.77
C ALA A 186 -9.97 -15.50 5.40
N MET A 187 -8.76 -14.97 5.26
CA MET A 187 -7.96 -15.02 4.03
C MET A 187 -7.34 -16.41 3.78
N GLU A 188 -7.13 -17.21 4.82
CA GLU A 188 -6.40 -18.47 4.68
C GLU A 188 -7.00 -19.43 3.65
N PRO A 189 -8.34 -19.66 3.61
CA PRO A 189 -8.94 -20.51 2.58
C PRO A 189 -8.71 -19.99 1.15
N LEU A 190 -8.78 -18.66 0.93
CA LEU A 190 -8.53 -18.07 -0.39
C LEU A 190 -7.06 -18.22 -0.79
N LYS A 191 -6.12 -17.97 0.13
CA LYS A 191 -4.68 -18.19 -0.10
C LYS A 191 -4.41 -19.64 -0.53
N GLN A 192 -4.95 -20.60 0.20
CA GLN A 192 -4.78 -22.03 -0.10
C GLN A 192 -5.40 -22.40 -1.45
N LEU A 193 -6.60 -21.92 -1.72
CA LEU A 193 -7.30 -22.18 -2.98
C LEU A 193 -6.50 -21.60 -4.16
N LEU A 194 -6.08 -20.33 -4.08
CA LEU A 194 -5.32 -19.67 -5.15
C LEU A 194 -3.96 -20.35 -5.38
N THR A 195 -3.24 -20.73 -4.30
CA THR A 195 -1.95 -21.45 -4.40
C THR A 195 -2.09 -22.80 -5.12
N ASN A 196 -3.24 -23.48 -5.00
CA ASN A 196 -3.49 -24.79 -5.62
C ASN A 196 -4.17 -24.67 -6.99
N THR A 197 -4.57 -23.49 -7.41
CA THR A 197 -5.22 -23.23 -8.70
C THR A 197 -4.20 -23.25 -9.83
N LYS A 198 -4.61 -23.80 -10.98
CA LYS A 198 -3.79 -23.74 -12.20
C LYS A 198 -4.17 -22.58 -13.09
N ASN A 199 -5.46 -22.38 -13.32
CA ASN A 199 -5.96 -21.39 -14.24
C ASN A 199 -6.99 -20.49 -13.58
N VAL A 200 -6.89 -19.21 -13.88
CA VAL A 200 -7.85 -18.18 -13.49
C VAL A 200 -8.52 -17.65 -14.75
N HIS A 201 -9.85 -17.53 -14.71
CA HIS A 201 -10.63 -16.89 -15.76
C HIS A 201 -11.46 -15.77 -15.17
N ILE A 202 -11.32 -14.56 -15.70
CA ILE A 202 -12.02 -13.35 -15.25
C ILE A 202 -12.94 -12.87 -16.37
N ILE A 203 -14.23 -12.73 -16.06
CA ILE A 203 -15.25 -12.23 -16.99
C ILE A 203 -15.93 -11.01 -16.37
N GLY A 204 -16.15 -9.99 -17.19
CA GLY A 204 -16.84 -8.77 -16.78
C GLY A 204 -17.07 -7.82 -17.96
N PRO A 205 -17.67 -6.65 -17.73
CA PRO A 205 -17.82 -5.64 -18.77
C PRO A 205 -16.45 -5.26 -19.37
N GLY A 206 -16.27 -5.55 -20.67
CA GLY A 206 -15.00 -5.29 -21.37
C GLY A 206 -13.81 -6.14 -20.88
N THR A 207 -14.09 -7.29 -20.26
CA THR A 207 -13.05 -8.18 -19.72
C THR A 207 -13.39 -9.64 -20.02
N ASP A 208 -12.48 -10.33 -20.67
CA ASP A 208 -12.43 -11.77 -20.84
C ASP A 208 -10.95 -12.18 -20.86
N LEU A 209 -10.45 -12.59 -19.68
CA LEU A 209 -9.03 -12.73 -19.40
C LEU A 209 -8.75 -14.08 -18.75
N ILE A 210 -7.87 -14.88 -19.37
CA ILE A 210 -7.44 -16.17 -18.85
C ILE A 210 -5.93 -16.15 -18.64
N PHE A 211 -5.49 -16.69 -17.49
CA PHE A 211 -4.07 -16.86 -17.20
C PHE A 211 -3.85 -18.04 -16.24
N SER A 212 -2.63 -18.55 -16.22
CA SER A 212 -2.20 -19.56 -15.25
C SER A 212 -1.50 -18.93 -14.06
N VAL A 213 -1.75 -19.48 -12.88
CA VAL A 213 -1.00 -19.20 -11.63
C VAL A 213 -0.27 -20.45 -11.13
N GLU A 214 -0.22 -21.51 -11.95
CA GLU A 214 0.34 -22.81 -11.57
C GLU A 214 1.78 -22.68 -11.08
N GLY A 215 2.03 -23.13 -9.86
CA GLY A 215 3.36 -23.12 -9.25
C GLY A 215 3.79 -21.77 -8.65
N ILE A 216 2.97 -20.73 -8.71
CA ILE A 216 3.21 -19.45 -8.05
C ILE A 216 2.43 -19.44 -6.72
N PRO A 217 3.10 -19.22 -5.56
CA PRO A 217 2.40 -19.17 -4.29
C PRO A 217 1.50 -17.94 -4.18
N ALA A 218 0.44 -18.04 -3.41
CA ALA A 218 -0.35 -16.89 -3.00
C ALA A 218 0.07 -16.42 -1.61
N GLU A 219 0.00 -15.10 -1.38
CA GLU A 219 0.30 -14.47 -0.11
C GLU A 219 -0.87 -13.63 0.42
N LYS A 220 -0.88 -13.41 1.73
CA LYS A 220 -1.88 -12.61 2.44
C LYS A 220 -1.24 -11.34 2.95
N TYR A 221 -1.91 -10.21 2.74
CA TYR A 221 -1.52 -8.92 3.30
C TYR A 221 -2.65 -8.42 4.20
N PHE A 222 -2.36 -8.36 5.50
CA PHE A 222 -3.35 -8.17 6.56
C PHE A 222 -2.85 -7.21 7.65
N GLY A 223 -2.24 -6.11 7.24
CA GLY A 223 -1.78 -5.06 8.16
C GLY A 223 -0.39 -5.28 8.74
N THR A 224 0.43 -6.14 8.16
CA THR A 224 1.81 -6.38 8.62
C THR A 224 2.82 -5.42 7.99
N TYR A 225 2.61 -4.98 6.77
CA TYR A 225 3.50 -4.04 6.05
C TYR A 225 2.86 -2.68 5.82
N ASN A 226 1.58 -2.67 5.54
CA ASN A 226 0.83 -1.46 5.25
C ASN A 226 -0.42 -1.37 6.13
N ILE A 227 -0.86 -0.15 6.44
CA ILE A 227 -2.16 0.14 7.02
C ILE A 227 -2.75 1.36 6.26
N PRO A 228 -4.00 1.25 5.70
CA PRO A 228 -4.85 0.07 5.70
C PRO A 228 -4.28 -1.07 4.86
N ASP A 229 -4.85 -2.25 5.08
CA ASP A 229 -4.49 -3.45 4.34
C ASP A 229 -5.72 -4.33 4.11
N GLY A 230 -5.55 -5.45 3.44
CA GLY A 230 -6.57 -6.43 3.16
C GLY A 230 -6.53 -6.92 1.72
N GLU A 231 -5.61 -7.86 1.40
CA GLU A 231 -5.55 -8.48 0.10
C GLU A 231 -4.96 -9.89 0.15
N VAL A 232 -5.33 -10.69 -0.85
CA VAL A 232 -4.69 -11.97 -1.17
C VAL A 232 -4.17 -11.86 -2.59
N ALA A 233 -2.86 -11.99 -2.74
CA ALA A 233 -2.15 -11.81 -3.99
C ALA A 233 -1.45 -13.08 -4.46
N SER A 234 -1.25 -13.20 -5.75
CA SER A 234 -0.37 -14.13 -6.44
C SER A 234 0.11 -13.46 -7.73
N CYS A 235 0.74 -14.19 -8.61
CA CYS A 235 1.18 -13.67 -9.89
C CYS A 235 0.83 -14.64 -11.02
N PRO A 236 0.39 -14.16 -12.20
CA PRO A 236 0.31 -15.01 -13.38
C PRO A 236 1.68 -15.56 -13.77
N THR A 237 1.75 -16.83 -14.18
CA THR A 237 2.97 -17.29 -14.85
C THR A 237 3.26 -16.42 -16.07
N LYS A 238 4.51 -15.97 -16.23
CA LYS A 238 4.90 -14.83 -17.07
C LYS A 238 4.30 -14.82 -18.47
N TYR A 239 4.18 -15.97 -19.11
CA TYR A 239 3.76 -16.07 -20.52
C TYR A 239 2.33 -16.64 -20.68
N SER A 240 1.51 -16.63 -19.64
CA SER A 240 0.22 -17.34 -19.68
C SER A 240 -0.99 -16.46 -19.99
N ALA A 241 -0.94 -15.17 -19.70
CA ALA A 241 -2.10 -14.29 -19.82
C ALA A 241 -2.51 -14.08 -21.28
N ASN A 242 -3.79 -14.35 -21.58
CA ASN A 242 -4.41 -14.17 -22.89
C ASN A 242 -5.82 -13.59 -22.73
N GLY A 243 -6.22 -12.73 -23.65
CA GLY A 243 -7.52 -12.08 -23.65
C GLY A 243 -7.42 -10.57 -23.49
N TYR A 244 -8.42 -9.96 -22.88
CA TYR A 244 -8.47 -8.51 -22.72
C TYR A 244 -9.10 -8.10 -21.39
N ILE A 245 -8.73 -6.92 -20.92
CA ILE A 245 -9.28 -6.29 -19.72
C ILE A 245 -9.49 -4.79 -19.95
N THR A 246 -10.66 -4.31 -19.48
CA THR A 246 -10.94 -2.87 -19.34
C THR A 246 -11.06 -2.55 -17.86
N TYR A 247 -10.17 -1.72 -17.36
CA TYR A 247 -10.23 -1.22 -15.99
C TYR A 247 -11.30 -0.11 -15.90
N ASN A 248 -12.11 -0.18 -14.87
CA ASN A 248 -13.29 0.68 -14.69
C ASN A 248 -13.13 1.73 -13.59
N THR A 249 -11.89 1.91 -13.11
CA THR A 249 -11.55 2.91 -12.08
C THR A 249 -10.60 3.97 -12.63
N GLU A 250 -10.61 5.15 -11.98
CA GLU A 250 -9.56 6.15 -12.16
C GLU A 250 -8.29 5.70 -11.44
N THR A 251 -7.14 5.83 -12.07
CA THR A 251 -5.84 5.58 -11.45
C THR A 251 -4.86 6.71 -11.77
N VAL A 252 -3.89 6.95 -10.86
CA VAL A 252 -2.88 8.00 -11.01
C VAL A 252 -1.50 7.37 -11.01
N TYR A 253 -0.71 7.61 -12.05
CA TYR A 253 0.67 7.16 -12.12
C TYR A 253 1.58 8.31 -12.54
N ASN A 254 2.65 8.55 -11.78
CA ASN A 254 3.60 9.66 -12.01
C ASN A 254 2.91 11.03 -12.20
N GLY A 255 1.81 11.28 -11.48
CA GLY A 255 1.05 12.53 -11.55
C GLY A 255 0.11 12.65 -12.75
N VAL A 256 0.03 11.64 -13.60
CA VAL A 256 -0.92 11.55 -14.72
C VAL A 256 -2.12 10.71 -14.30
N THR A 257 -3.32 11.23 -14.52
CA THR A 257 -4.57 10.52 -14.27
C THR A 257 -5.00 9.76 -15.51
N PHE A 258 -5.32 8.49 -15.35
CA PHE A 258 -5.82 7.59 -16.40
C PHE A 258 -7.21 7.10 -16.06
N ASN A 259 -8.04 6.92 -17.09
CA ASN A 259 -9.38 6.34 -17.00
C ASN A 259 -9.58 5.35 -18.15
N ASN A 260 -10.42 4.33 -17.92
CA ASN A 260 -10.79 3.36 -18.94
C ASN A 260 -9.57 2.74 -19.65
N ILE A 261 -8.56 2.37 -18.85
CA ILE A 261 -7.40 1.66 -19.39
C ILE A 261 -7.87 0.32 -19.96
N TYR A 262 -7.51 0.06 -21.21
CA TYR A 262 -7.75 -1.20 -21.90
C TYR A 262 -6.42 -1.87 -22.24
N PHE A 263 -6.31 -3.16 -21.90
CA PHE A 263 -5.20 -4.00 -22.33
C PHE A 263 -5.72 -5.20 -23.12
N GLU A 264 -5.03 -5.53 -24.21
CA GLU A 264 -5.11 -6.82 -24.89
C GLU A 264 -3.79 -7.57 -24.65
N LEU A 265 -3.92 -8.81 -24.16
CA LEU A 265 -2.78 -9.64 -23.80
C LEU A 265 -2.70 -10.87 -24.70
N LYS A 266 -1.48 -11.21 -25.07
CA LYS A 266 -1.17 -12.45 -25.80
C LYS A 266 0.13 -13.03 -25.26
N ASP A 267 0.10 -14.30 -24.87
CA ASP A 267 1.25 -15.02 -24.34
C ASP A 267 1.94 -14.22 -23.20
N GLY A 268 1.12 -13.69 -22.27
CA GLY A 268 1.53 -12.89 -21.11
C GLY A 268 1.88 -11.43 -21.38
N LYS A 269 2.04 -11.02 -22.63
CA LYS A 269 2.47 -9.68 -23.00
C LYS A 269 1.29 -8.79 -23.37
N ILE A 270 1.27 -7.57 -22.84
CA ILE A 270 0.36 -6.50 -23.28
C ILE A 270 0.76 -6.08 -24.70
N ILE A 271 -0.01 -6.53 -25.69
CA ILE A 271 0.22 -6.24 -27.11
C ILE A 271 -0.50 -4.99 -27.59
N LYS A 272 -1.53 -4.55 -26.86
CA LYS A 272 -2.29 -3.32 -27.11
C LYS A 272 -2.64 -2.68 -25.76
N ALA A 273 -2.47 -1.36 -25.67
CA ALA A 273 -2.82 -0.56 -24.51
C ALA A 273 -3.45 0.75 -24.96
N GLU A 274 -4.64 1.05 -24.42
CA GLU A 274 -5.42 2.25 -24.73
C GLU A 274 -5.92 2.91 -23.45
N ALA A 275 -5.97 4.25 -23.40
CA ALA A 275 -6.53 5.05 -22.30
C ALA A 275 -7.09 6.39 -22.84
N GLY A 276 -7.88 6.33 -23.91
CA GLY A 276 -8.44 7.51 -24.56
C GLY A 276 -7.36 8.49 -25.00
N ASP A 277 -7.46 9.74 -24.57
CA ASP A 277 -6.51 10.81 -24.86
C ASP A 277 -5.14 10.63 -24.20
N LYS A 278 -5.02 9.73 -23.22
CA LYS A 278 -3.79 9.38 -22.50
C LYS A 278 -3.11 8.11 -23.00
N THR A 279 -3.54 7.59 -24.15
CA THR A 279 -2.97 6.38 -24.74
C THR A 279 -1.48 6.49 -24.99
N LYS A 280 -0.99 7.66 -25.40
CA LYS A 280 0.45 7.88 -25.64
C LYS A 280 1.24 7.78 -24.35
N GLU A 281 0.83 8.52 -23.32
CA GLU A 281 1.49 8.53 -22.00
C GLU A 281 1.45 7.12 -21.37
N LEU A 282 0.34 6.39 -21.50
CA LEU A 282 0.24 5.00 -21.06
C LEU A 282 1.28 4.11 -21.72
N ASN A 283 1.44 4.20 -23.04
CA ASN A 283 2.44 3.39 -23.76
C ASN A 283 3.88 3.81 -23.43
N GLU A 284 4.15 5.09 -23.18
CA GLU A 284 5.47 5.55 -22.72
C GLU A 284 5.86 4.93 -21.37
N ILE A 285 4.89 4.71 -20.47
CA ILE A 285 5.10 4.00 -19.19
C ILE A 285 5.38 2.52 -19.44
N LEU A 286 4.56 1.86 -20.27
CA LEU A 286 4.67 0.43 -20.55
C LEU A 286 5.89 0.07 -21.43
N ASP A 287 6.52 1.04 -22.06
CA ASP A 287 7.71 0.85 -22.91
C ASP A 287 9.02 1.24 -22.20
N ILE A 288 8.97 1.52 -20.87
CA ILE A 288 10.15 1.92 -20.11
C ILE A 288 11.23 0.82 -20.06
N ASP A 289 10.80 -0.43 -20.07
CA ASP A 289 11.64 -1.62 -20.18
C ASP A 289 10.82 -2.84 -20.68
N GLU A 290 11.48 -3.95 -20.93
CA GLU A 290 10.84 -5.16 -21.46
C GLU A 290 9.81 -5.75 -20.52
N GLY A 291 10.06 -5.69 -19.20
CA GLY A 291 9.21 -6.27 -18.17
C GLY A 291 7.91 -5.48 -17.92
N ALA A 292 7.88 -4.21 -18.28
CA ALA A 292 6.74 -3.32 -18.03
C ALA A 292 5.45 -3.77 -18.74
N ARG A 293 5.57 -4.53 -19.87
CA ARG A 293 4.41 -5.07 -20.59
C ARG A 293 4.00 -6.47 -20.14
N TYR A 294 4.59 -7.02 -19.09
CA TYR A 294 4.20 -8.28 -18.48
C TYR A 294 3.58 -8.04 -17.10
N ILE A 295 2.80 -9.00 -16.64
CA ILE A 295 2.07 -8.90 -15.38
C ILE A 295 2.94 -9.40 -14.23
N GLY A 296 3.02 -8.60 -13.17
CA GLY A 296 3.77 -8.89 -11.94
C GLY A 296 2.89 -9.23 -10.75
N GLU A 297 1.56 -9.00 -10.83
CA GLU A 297 0.66 -9.34 -9.73
C GLU A 297 -0.79 -9.51 -10.18
N PHE A 298 -1.50 -10.38 -9.48
CA PHE A 298 -2.95 -10.52 -9.46
C PHE A 298 -3.41 -10.65 -8.01
N ALA A 299 -4.24 -9.72 -7.55
CA ALA A 299 -4.70 -9.74 -6.17
C ALA A 299 -6.17 -9.33 -6.00
N PHE A 300 -6.76 -9.74 -4.87
CA PHE A 300 -8.13 -9.39 -4.45
C PHE A 300 -8.10 -8.32 -3.37
N GLY A 301 -8.81 -7.21 -3.57
CA GLY A 301 -9.06 -6.21 -2.53
C GLY A 301 -10.18 -6.68 -1.60
N LEU A 302 -9.92 -6.65 -0.27
CA LEU A 302 -10.75 -7.29 0.75
C LEU A 302 -11.11 -6.38 1.93
N ASN A 303 -10.66 -5.10 1.98
CA ASN A 303 -10.99 -4.22 3.09
C ASN A 303 -12.46 -3.80 3.02
N PRO A 304 -13.30 -4.16 4.04
CA PRO A 304 -14.75 -3.99 3.95
C PRO A 304 -15.22 -2.53 3.91
N TYR A 305 -14.37 -1.61 4.33
CA TYR A 305 -14.68 -0.17 4.37
C TYR A 305 -14.17 0.60 3.14
N VAL A 306 -13.27 0.03 2.34
CA VAL A 306 -12.81 0.64 1.08
C VAL A 306 -13.74 0.21 -0.04
N LYS A 307 -14.61 1.11 -0.51
CA LYS A 307 -15.65 0.81 -1.50
C LYS A 307 -15.37 1.39 -2.89
N ASN A 308 -14.54 2.42 -2.95
CA ASN A 308 -14.22 3.12 -4.20
C ASN A 308 -12.75 3.53 -4.18
N THR A 309 -12.17 3.72 -5.35
CA THR A 309 -10.84 4.30 -5.48
C THR A 309 -10.84 5.79 -5.15
N MET A 310 -9.71 6.27 -4.62
CA MET A 310 -9.51 7.68 -4.26
C MET A 310 -8.22 8.28 -4.83
N GLY A 311 -7.55 7.53 -5.72
CA GLY A 311 -6.30 7.93 -6.35
C GLY A 311 -5.06 7.78 -5.45
N ASP A 312 -5.14 6.98 -4.40
CA ASP A 312 -3.99 6.58 -3.58
C ASP A 312 -3.89 5.06 -3.55
N THR A 313 -2.86 4.50 -4.16
CA THR A 313 -2.68 3.05 -4.35
C THR A 313 -2.83 2.28 -3.05
N LEU A 314 -2.29 2.78 -1.93
CA LEU A 314 -2.38 2.10 -0.63
C LEU A 314 -3.82 1.82 -0.17
N PHE A 315 -4.78 2.65 -0.58
CA PHE A 315 -6.20 2.43 -0.32
C PHE A 315 -6.88 1.71 -1.49
N ASP A 316 -6.53 2.10 -2.72
CA ASP A 316 -7.26 1.69 -3.92
C ASP A 316 -7.15 0.19 -4.19
N GLU A 317 -5.99 -0.41 -3.94
CA GLU A 317 -5.74 -1.85 -4.08
C GLU A 317 -6.54 -2.70 -3.08
N LYS A 318 -7.03 -2.10 -1.98
CA LYS A 318 -7.79 -2.80 -0.94
C LYS A 318 -9.31 -2.74 -1.13
N VAL A 319 -9.82 -2.15 -2.24
CA VAL A 319 -11.26 -2.00 -2.49
C VAL A 319 -11.97 -3.34 -2.43
N THR A 320 -12.99 -3.43 -1.57
CA THR A 320 -13.80 -4.66 -1.45
C THR A 320 -14.54 -4.96 -2.75
N GLY A 321 -14.54 -6.23 -3.17
CA GLY A 321 -15.15 -6.66 -4.42
C GLY A 321 -14.36 -6.31 -5.69
N SER A 322 -13.14 -5.79 -5.54
CA SER A 322 -12.21 -5.56 -6.64
C SER A 322 -11.21 -6.69 -6.81
N PHE A 323 -10.47 -6.60 -7.88
CA PHE A 323 -9.15 -7.18 -8.06
C PHE A 323 -8.24 -6.15 -8.72
N HIS A 324 -6.93 -6.31 -8.58
CA HIS A 324 -5.99 -5.59 -9.41
C HIS A 324 -5.14 -6.58 -10.21
N PHE A 325 -4.76 -6.14 -11.40
CA PHE A 325 -3.97 -6.90 -12.35
C PHE A 325 -2.87 -5.98 -12.85
N THR A 326 -1.68 -6.21 -12.34
CA THR A 326 -0.60 -5.24 -12.18
C THR A 326 0.50 -5.46 -13.20
N PRO A 327 0.69 -4.56 -14.18
CA PRO A 327 1.85 -4.62 -15.06
C PRO A 327 3.13 -4.24 -14.32
N GLY A 328 4.23 -4.91 -14.67
CA GLY A 328 5.56 -4.61 -14.18
C GLY A 328 6.20 -5.71 -13.34
N THR A 329 7.07 -5.32 -12.39
CA THR A 329 7.87 -6.27 -11.61
C THR A 329 7.00 -7.16 -10.73
N ALA A 330 7.40 -8.43 -10.59
CA ALA A 330 6.74 -9.36 -9.67
C ALA A 330 7.11 -9.06 -8.21
N LEU A 331 6.19 -9.41 -7.30
CA LEU A 331 6.47 -9.46 -5.86
C LEU A 331 7.47 -10.58 -5.56
N GLU A 332 8.31 -10.41 -4.54
CA GLU A 332 9.31 -11.42 -4.17
C GLU A 332 8.66 -12.73 -3.69
N GLU A 333 7.55 -12.62 -2.95
CA GLU A 333 6.83 -13.75 -2.37
C GLU A 333 6.03 -14.55 -3.41
N SER A 334 5.66 -13.93 -4.53
CA SER A 334 4.88 -14.52 -5.62
C SER A 334 5.60 -14.33 -6.96
N ASP A 335 6.89 -14.67 -7.00
CA ASP A 335 7.79 -14.35 -8.10
C ASP A 335 7.56 -15.22 -9.35
N ASN A 336 7.15 -14.59 -10.44
CA ASN A 336 7.04 -15.22 -11.77
C ASN A 336 8.28 -14.97 -12.67
N GLY A 337 9.34 -14.38 -12.11
CA GLY A 337 10.57 -14.02 -12.82
C GLY A 337 10.50 -12.73 -13.63
N ASN A 338 9.37 -11.99 -13.61
CA ASN A 338 9.31 -10.71 -14.30
C ASN A 338 10.00 -9.60 -13.50
N ARG A 339 10.81 -8.79 -14.18
CA ARG A 339 11.52 -7.64 -13.61
C ARG A 339 11.26 -6.41 -14.45
N SER A 340 10.94 -5.31 -13.78
CA SER A 340 10.67 -4.01 -14.42
C SER A 340 10.99 -2.89 -13.46
N ASN A 341 11.13 -1.68 -13.99
CA ASN A 341 11.21 -0.44 -13.21
C ASN A 341 9.83 0.09 -12.77
N ILE A 342 8.75 -0.56 -13.21
CA ILE A 342 7.39 -0.25 -12.76
C ILE A 342 6.80 -1.43 -12.00
N HIS A 343 5.86 -1.09 -11.11
CA HIS A 343 4.85 -1.95 -10.50
C HIS A 343 3.63 -1.05 -10.32
N TRP A 344 2.57 -1.31 -11.07
CA TRP A 344 1.45 -0.39 -11.13
C TRP A 344 0.11 -1.11 -10.90
N ASP A 345 -0.40 -1.02 -9.68
CA ASP A 345 -1.65 -1.63 -9.28
C ASP A 345 -2.82 -0.89 -9.93
N ILE A 346 -3.42 -1.52 -10.93
CA ILE A 346 -4.57 -0.99 -11.62
C ILE A 346 -5.79 -1.81 -11.19
N VAL A 347 -6.74 -1.13 -10.56
CA VAL A 347 -7.89 -1.75 -9.91
C VAL A 347 -9.07 -1.91 -10.87
N CYS A 348 -9.71 -3.08 -10.81
CA CYS A 348 -10.98 -3.34 -11.49
C CYS A 348 -12.02 -3.79 -10.45
N ILE A 349 -13.11 -3.04 -10.29
CA ILE A 349 -14.19 -3.31 -9.33
C ILE A 349 -15.26 -4.15 -10.03
N GLN A 350 -15.71 -5.25 -9.39
CA GLN A 350 -16.72 -6.14 -9.93
C GLN A 350 -18.06 -6.11 -9.16
N THR A 351 -18.29 -5.08 -8.32
CA THR A 351 -19.60 -4.95 -7.69
C THR A 351 -20.68 -4.59 -8.71
N PRO A 352 -21.99 -4.81 -8.42
CA PRO A 352 -23.08 -4.52 -9.35
C PRO A 352 -23.08 -3.08 -9.87
N GLU A 353 -22.68 -2.11 -9.06
CA GLU A 353 -22.60 -0.70 -9.43
C GLU A 353 -21.58 -0.44 -10.55
N TYR A 354 -20.59 -1.34 -10.69
CA TYR A 354 -19.56 -1.31 -11.73
C TYR A 354 -19.84 -2.30 -12.88
N GLY A 355 -21.04 -2.89 -12.91
CA GLY A 355 -21.47 -3.82 -13.96
C GLY A 355 -21.26 -5.29 -13.65
N GLY A 356 -20.81 -5.63 -12.45
CA GLY A 356 -20.61 -7.00 -12.00
C GLY A 356 -19.43 -7.70 -12.66
N GLY A 357 -19.37 -9.01 -12.48
CA GLY A 357 -18.35 -9.89 -13.08
C GLY A 357 -18.21 -11.20 -12.35
N GLU A 358 -17.44 -12.10 -12.94
CA GLU A 358 -17.24 -13.45 -12.45
C GLU A 358 -15.75 -13.81 -12.47
N ILE A 359 -15.30 -14.54 -11.44
CA ILE A 359 -13.94 -15.09 -11.37
C ILE A 359 -14.05 -16.59 -11.12
N TYR A 360 -13.37 -17.35 -11.98
CA TYR A 360 -13.30 -18.79 -11.92
C TYR A 360 -11.87 -19.25 -11.62
N PHE A 361 -11.73 -20.27 -10.78
CA PHE A 361 -10.51 -21.02 -10.55
C PHE A 361 -10.70 -22.45 -11.03
N ASP A 362 -9.91 -22.89 -12.02
CA ASP A 362 -10.03 -24.21 -12.67
C ASP A 362 -11.49 -24.55 -13.03
N ASP A 363 -12.17 -23.60 -13.70
CA ASP A 363 -13.58 -23.65 -14.13
C ASP A 363 -14.62 -23.62 -12.98
N VAL A 364 -14.21 -23.49 -11.71
CA VAL A 364 -15.11 -23.31 -10.57
C VAL A 364 -15.34 -21.83 -10.32
N LEU A 365 -16.59 -21.39 -10.40
CA LEU A 365 -16.96 -20.01 -10.05
C LEU A 365 -16.73 -19.79 -8.56
N ILE A 366 -15.78 -18.88 -8.22
CA ILE A 366 -15.44 -18.55 -6.83
C ILE A 366 -15.99 -17.22 -6.36
N ARG A 367 -16.10 -16.23 -7.29
CA ARG A 367 -16.62 -14.89 -7.00
C ARG A 367 -17.55 -14.41 -8.11
N LYS A 368 -18.69 -13.86 -7.72
CA LYS A 368 -19.69 -13.24 -8.61
C LYS A 368 -20.08 -11.87 -8.08
N ASP A 369 -20.10 -10.88 -8.98
CA ASP A 369 -20.50 -9.52 -8.66
C ASP A 369 -19.81 -8.96 -7.42
N GLY A 370 -18.50 -9.21 -7.32
CA GLY A 370 -17.64 -8.77 -6.21
C GLY A 370 -17.77 -9.59 -4.93
N ARG A 371 -18.61 -10.64 -4.90
CA ARG A 371 -18.87 -11.46 -3.70
C ARG A 371 -18.37 -12.89 -3.87
N PHE A 372 -17.69 -13.39 -2.86
CA PHE A 372 -17.32 -14.79 -2.78
C PHE A 372 -18.56 -15.67 -2.54
N ILE A 373 -18.68 -16.75 -3.31
CA ILE A 373 -19.86 -17.61 -3.29
C ILE A 373 -19.58 -19.02 -2.72
N LEU A 374 -18.31 -19.41 -2.61
CA LEU A 374 -17.93 -20.66 -1.93
C LEU A 374 -18.05 -20.48 -0.42
N LYS A 375 -18.60 -21.48 0.26
CA LYS A 375 -18.87 -21.42 1.71
C LYS A 375 -17.63 -21.09 2.54
N GLU A 376 -16.49 -21.65 2.18
CA GLU A 376 -15.21 -21.43 2.85
C GLU A 376 -14.66 -20.03 2.63
N LEU A 377 -15.13 -19.31 1.60
CA LEU A 377 -14.74 -17.94 1.27
C LEU A 377 -15.77 -16.89 1.72
N GLU A 378 -16.97 -17.30 2.16
CA GLU A 378 -17.99 -16.38 2.67
C GLU A 378 -17.48 -15.43 3.78
N PRO A 379 -16.57 -15.86 4.70
CA PRO A 379 -15.99 -14.97 5.70
C PRO A 379 -15.28 -13.73 5.15
N LEU A 380 -14.87 -13.73 3.87
CA LEU A 380 -14.25 -12.59 3.19
C LEU A 380 -15.25 -11.57 2.66
N ASN A 381 -16.54 -11.87 2.66
CA ASN A 381 -17.55 -10.89 2.26
C ASN A 381 -17.62 -9.74 3.27
N PRO A 382 -17.83 -8.47 2.81
CA PRO A 382 -17.65 -7.28 3.64
C PRO A 382 -18.37 -7.31 4.98
N GLU A 383 -19.62 -7.77 5.00
CA GLU A 383 -20.44 -7.84 6.21
C GLU A 383 -19.89 -8.79 7.28
N ASN A 384 -19.04 -9.73 6.89
CA ASN A 384 -18.41 -10.69 7.79
C ASN A 384 -17.05 -10.20 8.32
N LEU A 385 -16.46 -9.17 7.72
CA LEU A 385 -15.19 -8.57 8.15
C LEU A 385 -15.37 -7.27 8.95
N MET A 386 -16.56 -6.67 8.91
CA MET A 386 -16.92 -5.50 9.73
C MET A 386 -17.04 -5.82 11.21
#